data_99c5cd2b1e81e1fca5c12bed15c49725
#
_entry.id   99c5cd2b1e81e1fca5c12bed15c49725
#
_cell.length_a   1.000
_cell.length_b   1.000
_cell.length_c   1.000
_cell.angle_alpha   90.00
_cell.angle_beta   90.00
_cell.angle_gamma   90.00
#
_symmetry.space_group_name_H-M   'P 1'
#
loop_
_entity.id
_entity.type
_entity.pdbx_description
1 polymer ?
#
loop_
_entity_poly.entity_id
_entity_poly.type
_entity_poly.pdbx_seq_one_letter_code
_entity_poly.pdbx_strand_id
1 'polypeptide(L)'
;TLFRRTMAEEGPAWIHWCFLSAVTAGAATWATHFIAMLGYQTTAPVSLDGVLTVISALIAAGGIGLGLVLASSTSARIAVLGGGATIGFAISAMHYVGMFAYRVDGIVSWDWRYVLASLAIAMVCAGSAIHLLRDQDNGHRVWQAGMLLALAIIGLHFSGMAAFSVTAMAGYSQNGDSDAFAALAAAIGMVALLIVGTGISTYLVERKASSDGENRIAHIAMHDALTNLANRRQFTEALAGECNAIDSGGQPFALMLVDLDRFKPIND
;
A
#
# COMPACT_ATOMS: atom_id res chain seq x y z
N THR A 1 -4.40 2.34 -4.62
CA THR A 1 -3.58 1.87 -3.47
C THR A 1 -4.11 0.53 -2.98
N LEU A 2 -3.21 -0.33 -2.44
CA LEU A 2 -3.57 -1.63 -1.84
C LEU A 2 -4.75 -1.51 -0.87
N PHE A 3 -4.72 -0.50 -0.04
CA PHE A 3 -5.75 -0.21 0.96
C PHE A 3 -7.14 0.06 0.37
N ARG A 4 -7.23 0.78 -0.75
CA ARG A 4 -8.52 0.99 -1.45
C ARG A 4 -9.09 -0.31 -2.01
N ARG A 5 -8.24 -1.22 -2.48
CA ARG A 5 -8.66 -2.53 -2.95
C ARG A 5 -9.21 -3.39 -1.81
N THR A 6 -8.56 -3.36 -0.65
CA THR A 6 -9.08 -4.05 0.56
C THR A 6 -10.49 -3.59 0.94
N MET A 7 -10.82 -2.31 0.73
CA MET A 7 -12.14 -1.75 1.07
C MET A 7 -13.19 -1.91 -0.05
N ALA A 8 -12.76 -2.21 -1.28
CA ALA A 8 -13.63 -2.30 -2.45
C ALA A 8 -13.97 -3.74 -2.88
N GLU A 9 -13.15 -4.71 -2.48
CA GLU A 9 -13.28 -6.11 -2.87
C GLU A 9 -14.11 -6.89 -1.84
N GLU A 10 -14.88 -7.88 -2.35
CA GLU A 10 -15.63 -8.84 -1.54
C GLU A 10 -15.16 -10.28 -1.84
N GLY A 11 -15.38 -11.19 -0.88
CA GLY A 11 -15.05 -12.61 -1.06
C GLY A 11 -13.57 -12.96 -0.86
N PRO A 12 -13.06 -14.07 -1.47
CA PRO A 12 -11.70 -14.57 -1.22
C PRO A 12 -10.58 -13.58 -1.60
N ALA A 13 -10.79 -12.73 -2.60
CA ALA A 13 -9.82 -11.72 -3.03
C ALA A 13 -9.55 -10.67 -1.94
N TRP A 14 -10.55 -10.34 -1.13
CA TRP A 14 -10.42 -9.42 -0.01
C TRP A 14 -9.36 -9.84 1.00
N ILE A 15 -9.30 -11.13 1.35
CA ILE A 15 -8.32 -11.67 2.32
C ILE A 15 -6.88 -11.43 1.82
N HIS A 16 -6.63 -11.68 0.53
CA HIS A 16 -5.30 -11.46 -0.06
C HIS A 16 -4.89 -9.99 -0.03
N TRP A 17 -5.82 -9.07 -0.37
CA TRP A 17 -5.54 -7.64 -0.32
C TRP A 17 -5.35 -7.12 1.10
N CYS A 18 -6.15 -7.64 2.05
CA CYS A 18 -6.01 -7.32 3.47
C CYS A 18 -4.63 -7.76 3.99
N PHE A 19 -4.23 -9.00 3.72
CA PHE A 19 -2.93 -9.54 4.10
C PHE A 19 -1.78 -8.73 3.50
N LEU A 20 -1.81 -8.49 2.20
CA LEU A 20 -0.76 -7.73 1.51
C LEU A 20 -0.66 -6.29 2.04
N SER A 21 -1.79 -5.65 2.29
CA SER A 21 -1.83 -4.30 2.88
C SER A 21 -1.26 -4.28 4.29
N ALA A 22 -1.63 -5.27 5.12
CA ALA A 22 -1.18 -5.38 6.50
C ALA A 22 0.34 -5.60 6.59
N VAL A 23 0.87 -6.54 5.80
CA VAL A 23 2.31 -6.84 5.77
C VAL A 23 3.10 -5.65 5.23
N THR A 24 2.67 -5.05 4.12
CA THR A 24 3.38 -3.91 3.51
C THR A 24 3.38 -2.68 4.43
N ALA A 25 2.22 -2.33 4.99
CA ALA A 25 2.11 -1.18 5.90
C ALA A 25 2.84 -1.44 7.22
N GLY A 26 2.73 -2.65 7.77
CA GLY A 26 3.44 -3.05 8.99
C GLY A 26 4.95 -2.99 8.82
N ALA A 27 5.46 -3.58 7.74
CA ALA A 27 6.89 -3.56 7.40
C ALA A 27 7.41 -2.13 7.16
N ALA A 28 6.66 -1.30 6.46
CA ALA A 28 7.01 0.10 6.22
C ALA A 28 7.07 0.90 7.53
N THR A 29 6.07 0.74 8.40
CA THR A 29 6.02 1.44 9.69
C THR A 29 7.14 1.00 10.61
N TRP A 30 7.41 -0.31 10.67
CA TRP A 30 8.51 -0.89 11.43
C TRP A 30 9.86 -0.37 10.93
N ALA A 31 10.11 -0.43 9.62
CA ALA A 31 11.35 0.07 9.03
C ALA A 31 11.56 1.58 9.30
N THR A 32 10.51 2.39 9.19
CA THR A 32 10.56 3.83 9.48
C THR A 32 10.95 4.09 10.94
N HIS A 33 10.38 3.34 11.89
CA HIS A 33 10.73 3.45 13.30
C HIS A 33 12.22 3.13 13.53
N PHE A 34 12.72 2.01 13.02
CA PHE A 34 14.11 1.61 13.26
C PHE A 34 15.12 2.43 12.45
N ILE A 35 14.78 2.99 11.28
CA ILE A 35 15.60 3.99 10.60
C ILE A 35 15.80 5.21 11.50
N ALA A 36 14.74 5.70 12.14
CA ALA A 36 14.83 6.82 13.06
C ALA A 36 15.63 6.47 14.31
N MET A 37 15.52 5.22 14.81
CA MET A 37 16.32 4.72 15.94
C MET A 37 17.80 4.57 15.62
N LEU A 38 18.18 4.22 14.37
CA LEU A 38 19.60 4.22 13.95
C LEU A 38 20.22 5.61 13.99
N GLY A 39 19.43 6.67 13.81
CA GLY A 39 19.86 8.05 13.94
C GLY A 39 19.88 8.59 15.36
N TYR A 40 19.29 7.87 16.32
CA TYR A 40 19.22 8.31 17.70
C TYR A 40 20.52 8.01 18.45
N GLN A 41 21.18 9.04 18.95
CA GLN A 41 22.43 8.93 19.68
C GLN A 41 22.18 9.11 21.19
N THR A 42 22.69 8.19 21.97
CA THR A 42 22.71 8.27 23.44
C THR A 42 24.14 8.39 23.94
N THR A 43 24.31 8.91 25.15
CA THR A 43 25.61 8.97 25.83
C THR A 43 26.01 7.63 26.47
N ALA A 44 25.10 6.67 26.54
CA ALA A 44 25.30 5.34 27.10
C ALA A 44 25.43 4.29 25.96
N PRO A 45 26.18 3.19 26.20
CA PRO A 45 26.23 2.07 25.24
C PRO A 45 24.87 1.48 24.98
N VAL A 46 24.65 1.06 23.73
CA VAL A 46 23.38 0.50 23.28
C VAL A 46 23.58 -0.88 22.69
N SER A 47 22.69 -1.80 23.03
CA SER A 47 22.57 -3.11 22.39
C SER A 47 21.14 -3.29 21.84
N LEU A 48 20.97 -4.19 20.88
CA LEU A 48 19.67 -4.44 20.25
C LEU A 48 19.20 -5.86 20.54
N ASP A 49 17.98 -5.99 21.09
CA ASP A 49 17.33 -7.29 21.27
C ASP A 49 16.62 -7.71 20.00
N GLY A 50 17.20 -8.69 19.27
CA GLY A 50 16.67 -9.19 18.00
C GLY A 50 15.29 -9.84 18.12
N VAL A 51 14.98 -10.48 19.26
CA VAL A 51 13.67 -11.11 19.49
C VAL A 51 12.58 -10.06 19.61
N LEU A 52 12.77 -9.05 20.43
CA LEU A 52 11.81 -7.94 20.57
C LEU A 52 11.68 -7.14 19.27
N THR A 53 12.76 -7.00 18.50
CA THR A 53 12.73 -6.36 17.18
C THR A 53 11.81 -7.10 16.21
N VAL A 54 11.88 -8.44 16.14
CA VAL A 54 10.99 -9.26 15.31
C VAL A 54 9.55 -9.23 15.83
N ILE A 55 9.37 -9.33 17.16
CA ILE A 55 8.04 -9.26 17.77
C ILE A 55 7.36 -7.92 17.43
N SER A 56 8.11 -6.80 17.47
CA SER A 56 7.57 -5.50 17.11
C SER A 56 7.08 -5.46 15.65
N ALA A 57 7.79 -6.08 14.70
CA ALA A 57 7.36 -6.18 13.31
C ALA A 57 6.05 -7.01 13.16
N LEU A 58 5.95 -8.12 13.89
CA LEU A 58 4.74 -8.96 13.89
C LEU A 58 3.53 -8.22 14.50
N ILE A 59 3.74 -7.44 15.56
CA ILE A 59 2.71 -6.58 16.16
C ILE A 59 2.22 -5.54 15.14
N ALA A 60 3.14 -4.90 14.40
CA ALA A 60 2.75 -3.95 13.35
C ALA A 60 1.88 -4.60 12.28
N ALA A 61 2.36 -5.69 11.68
CA ALA A 61 1.64 -6.36 10.60
C ALA A 61 0.30 -6.97 11.08
N GLY A 62 0.32 -7.70 12.20
CA GLY A 62 -0.88 -8.35 12.74
C GLY A 62 -1.92 -7.36 13.23
N GLY A 63 -1.50 -6.31 13.93
CA GLY A 63 -2.40 -5.29 14.46
C GLY A 63 -2.98 -4.38 13.37
N ILE A 64 -2.20 -4.03 12.35
CA ILE A 64 -2.73 -3.33 11.16
C ILE A 64 -3.73 -4.21 10.44
N GLY A 65 -3.43 -5.51 10.25
CA GLY A 65 -4.34 -6.46 9.66
C GLY A 65 -5.67 -6.56 10.42
N LEU A 66 -5.61 -6.67 11.76
CA LEU A 66 -6.79 -6.67 12.61
C LEU A 66 -7.62 -5.39 12.46
N GLY A 67 -6.96 -4.23 12.46
CA GLY A 67 -7.63 -2.94 12.25
C GLY A 67 -8.29 -2.82 10.88
N LEU A 68 -7.67 -3.36 9.82
CA LEU A 68 -8.26 -3.44 8.49
C LEU A 68 -9.52 -4.33 8.46
N VAL A 69 -9.44 -5.51 9.08
CA VAL A 69 -10.59 -6.43 9.22
C VAL A 69 -11.74 -5.75 9.95
N LEU A 70 -11.47 -5.09 11.07
CA LEU A 70 -12.48 -4.35 11.82
C LEU A 70 -13.09 -3.20 11.01
N ALA A 71 -12.26 -2.44 10.29
CA ALA A 71 -12.73 -1.31 9.47
C ALA A 71 -13.59 -1.75 8.28
N SER A 72 -13.37 -2.96 7.74
CA SER A 72 -14.10 -3.51 6.60
C SER A 72 -15.29 -4.39 6.98
N SER A 73 -15.42 -4.80 8.26
CA SER A 73 -16.45 -5.72 8.71
C SER A 73 -17.89 -5.17 8.62
N THR A 74 -18.05 -3.86 8.69
CA THR A 74 -19.36 -3.19 8.59
C THR A 74 -19.24 -1.77 8.07
N SER A 75 -20.34 -1.28 7.52
CA SER A 75 -20.43 0.10 7.04
C SER A 75 -20.65 1.14 8.17
N ALA A 76 -20.77 0.72 9.42
CA ALA A 76 -20.97 1.61 10.55
C ALA A 76 -19.74 2.51 10.80
N ARG A 77 -19.95 3.81 10.99
CA ARG A 77 -18.86 4.78 11.26
C ARG A 77 -18.01 4.36 12.46
N ILE A 78 -18.63 3.81 13.50
CA ILE A 78 -17.93 3.37 14.72
C ILE A 78 -16.95 2.24 14.42
N ALA A 79 -17.30 1.28 13.56
CA ALA A 79 -16.39 0.19 13.19
C ALA A 79 -15.20 0.70 12.37
N VAL A 80 -15.43 1.64 11.46
CA VAL A 80 -14.38 2.26 10.65
C VAL A 80 -13.39 3.05 11.53
N LEU A 81 -13.91 3.88 12.43
CA LEU A 81 -13.09 4.63 13.39
C LEU A 81 -12.39 3.69 14.39
N GLY A 82 -13.07 2.66 14.86
CA GLY A 82 -12.52 1.64 15.75
C GLY A 82 -11.40 0.84 15.10
N GLY A 83 -11.59 0.42 13.84
CA GLY A 83 -10.55 -0.24 13.06
C GLY A 83 -9.32 0.66 12.84
N GLY A 84 -9.55 1.94 12.50
CA GLY A 84 -8.47 2.92 12.39
C GLY A 84 -7.76 3.20 13.72
N ALA A 85 -8.50 3.29 14.84
CA ALA A 85 -7.91 3.42 16.17
C ALA A 85 -7.09 2.18 16.55
N THR A 86 -7.53 0.97 16.16
CA THR A 86 -6.79 -0.28 16.33
C THR A 86 -5.47 -0.25 15.55
N ILE A 87 -5.45 0.29 14.34
CA ILE A 87 -4.22 0.51 13.57
C ILE A 87 -3.29 1.47 14.32
N GLY A 88 -3.79 2.60 14.79
CA GLY A 88 -3.00 3.56 15.58
C GLY A 88 -2.43 2.94 16.87
N PHE A 89 -3.21 2.12 17.55
CA PHE A 89 -2.76 1.38 18.73
C PHE A 89 -1.68 0.36 18.37
N ALA A 90 -1.81 -0.36 17.26
CA ALA A 90 -0.81 -1.33 16.79
C ALA A 90 0.52 -0.65 16.45
N ILE A 91 0.48 0.51 15.79
CA ILE A 91 1.67 1.34 15.50
C ILE A 91 2.33 1.75 16.81
N SER A 92 1.54 2.15 17.82
CA SER A 92 2.05 2.52 19.15
C SER A 92 2.66 1.32 19.88
N ALA A 93 2.00 0.18 19.88
CA ALA A 93 2.51 -1.05 20.49
C ALA A 93 3.84 -1.49 19.84
N MET A 94 3.91 -1.45 18.51
CA MET A 94 5.15 -1.71 17.78
C MET A 94 6.26 -0.75 18.20
N HIS A 95 5.96 0.56 18.26
CA HIS A 95 6.94 1.58 18.66
C HIS A 95 7.51 1.31 20.07
N TYR A 96 6.64 1.09 21.08
CA TYR A 96 7.11 0.88 22.45
C TYR A 96 7.81 -0.46 22.62
N VAL A 97 7.37 -1.54 21.95
CA VAL A 97 8.11 -2.82 21.93
C VAL A 97 9.47 -2.64 21.23
N GLY A 98 9.53 -1.87 20.15
CA GLY A 98 10.78 -1.49 19.50
C GLY A 98 11.71 -0.67 20.38
N MET A 99 11.16 0.23 21.20
CA MET A 99 11.94 0.97 22.22
C MET A 99 12.48 0.04 23.31
N PHE A 100 11.74 -0.98 23.74
CA PHE A 100 12.25 -1.99 24.66
C PHE A 100 13.30 -2.90 24.03
N ALA A 101 13.27 -3.10 22.71
CA ALA A 101 14.34 -3.79 21.98
C ALA A 101 15.66 -3.00 21.99
N TYR A 102 15.59 -1.67 22.11
CA TYR A 102 16.73 -0.77 22.21
C TYR A 102 17.20 -0.69 23.66
N ARG A 103 18.08 -1.60 24.04
CA ARG A 103 18.62 -1.73 25.39
C ARG A 103 19.75 -0.75 25.63
N VAL A 104 19.60 0.11 26.58
CA VAL A 104 20.58 1.13 26.97
C VAL A 104 21.16 0.81 28.35
N ASP A 105 22.47 0.81 28.46
CA ASP A 105 23.17 0.64 29.74
C ASP A 105 23.10 1.93 30.59
N GLY A 106 21.91 2.20 31.12
CA GLY A 106 21.60 3.40 31.88
C GLY A 106 20.26 3.31 32.59
N ILE A 107 19.97 4.32 33.39
CA ILE A 107 18.66 4.46 34.03
C ILE A 107 17.70 5.07 32.99
N VAL A 108 16.69 4.29 32.61
CA VAL A 108 15.64 4.72 31.70
C VAL A 108 14.47 5.24 32.52
N SER A 109 13.96 6.41 32.15
CA SER A 109 12.74 6.96 32.72
C SER A 109 11.75 7.38 31.60
N TRP A 110 10.46 7.26 31.90
CA TRP A 110 9.38 7.54 30.99
C TRP A 110 8.46 8.63 31.54
N ASP A 111 8.24 9.69 30.76
CA ASP A 111 7.18 10.67 31.06
C ASP A 111 5.86 10.20 30.45
N TRP A 112 4.95 9.72 31.31
CA TRP A 112 3.64 9.20 30.93
C TRP A 112 2.74 10.19 30.20
N ARG A 113 2.98 11.49 30.34
CA ARG A 113 2.21 12.51 29.60
C ARG A 113 2.49 12.41 28.11
N TYR A 114 3.77 12.29 27.73
CA TYR A 114 4.16 12.12 26.34
C TYR A 114 3.77 10.73 25.80
N VAL A 115 3.82 9.68 26.61
CA VAL A 115 3.33 8.35 26.22
C VAL A 115 1.84 8.40 25.87
N LEU A 116 1.01 8.98 26.74
CA LEU A 116 -0.43 9.09 26.49
C LEU A 116 -0.73 9.99 25.28
N ALA A 117 -0.01 11.12 25.13
CA ALA A 117 -0.15 12.00 23.99
C ALA A 117 0.19 11.29 22.67
N SER A 118 1.28 10.51 22.65
CA SER A 118 1.69 9.77 21.45
C SER A 118 0.66 8.71 21.02
N LEU A 119 0.09 7.98 21.98
CA LEU A 119 -1.02 7.05 21.74
C LEU A 119 -2.23 7.78 21.13
N ALA A 120 -2.63 8.89 21.74
CA ALA A 120 -3.78 9.66 21.29
C ALA A 120 -3.58 10.17 19.84
N ILE A 121 -2.40 10.72 19.55
CA ILE A 121 -2.05 11.18 18.20
C ILE A 121 -2.17 10.04 17.19
N ALA A 122 -1.57 8.88 17.47
CA ALA A 122 -1.60 7.73 16.57
C ALA A 122 -3.04 7.25 16.31
N MET A 123 -3.82 7.06 17.38
CA MET A 123 -5.19 6.55 17.26
C MET A 123 -6.14 7.53 16.55
N VAL A 124 -6.05 8.83 16.85
CA VAL A 124 -6.91 9.85 16.24
C VAL A 124 -6.55 10.04 14.77
N CYS A 125 -5.26 10.17 14.45
CA CYS A 125 -4.82 10.36 13.07
C CYS A 125 -5.10 9.11 12.21
N ALA A 126 -4.82 7.89 12.70
CA ALA A 126 -5.12 6.68 11.97
C ALA A 126 -6.63 6.45 11.82
N GLY A 127 -7.43 6.71 12.87
CA GLY A 127 -8.89 6.66 12.81
C GLY A 127 -9.47 7.60 11.75
N SER A 128 -8.98 8.83 11.72
CA SER A 128 -9.38 9.84 10.74
C SER A 128 -8.95 9.46 9.31
N ALA A 129 -7.75 8.91 9.14
CA ALA A 129 -7.25 8.44 7.85
C ALA A 129 -8.11 7.34 7.26
N ILE A 130 -8.44 6.31 8.06
CA ILE A 130 -9.30 5.21 7.63
C ILE A 130 -10.71 5.69 7.28
N HIS A 131 -11.23 6.63 8.06
CA HIS A 131 -12.53 7.24 7.78
C HIS A 131 -12.56 7.98 6.42
N LEU A 132 -11.50 8.73 6.09
CA LEU A 132 -11.38 9.42 4.80
C LEU A 132 -11.26 8.47 3.61
N LEU A 133 -10.60 7.31 3.78
CA LEU A 133 -10.41 6.32 2.72
C LEU A 133 -11.69 5.60 2.33
N ARG A 134 -12.74 5.69 3.12
CA ARG A 134 -14.04 5.10 2.82
C ARG A 134 -14.73 5.74 1.61
N ASP A 135 -14.51 7.04 1.38
CA ASP A 135 -15.07 7.74 0.23
C ASP A 135 -14.16 7.53 -0.99
N GLN A 136 -14.55 6.59 -1.86
CA GLN A 136 -13.69 6.06 -2.93
C GLN A 136 -13.53 6.99 -4.13
N ASP A 137 -14.42 7.96 -4.32
CA ASP A 137 -14.50 8.74 -5.56
C ASP A 137 -13.59 9.98 -5.59
N ASN A 138 -12.97 10.35 -4.46
CA ASN A 138 -12.20 11.58 -4.37
C ASN A 138 -10.70 11.31 -4.19
N GLY A 139 -9.91 11.50 -5.25
CA GLY A 139 -8.45 11.35 -5.23
C GLY A 139 -7.74 12.21 -4.17
N HIS A 140 -8.27 13.41 -3.86
CA HIS A 140 -7.72 14.27 -2.81
C HIS A 140 -7.82 13.65 -1.42
N ARG A 141 -8.87 12.88 -1.13
CA ARG A 141 -9.04 12.21 0.17
C ARG A 141 -8.01 11.11 0.40
N VAL A 142 -7.57 10.44 -0.66
CA VAL A 142 -6.49 9.43 -0.57
C VAL A 142 -5.17 10.09 -0.13
N TRP A 143 -4.85 11.26 -0.69
CA TRP A 143 -3.68 12.02 -0.28
C TRP A 143 -3.78 12.53 1.16
N GLN A 144 -4.94 13.05 1.56
CA GLN A 144 -5.20 13.49 2.94
C GLN A 144 -5.07 12.33 3.93
N ALA A 145 -5.62 11.15 3.61
CA ALA A 145 -5.49 9.96 4.43
C ALA A 145 -4.03 9.50 4.55
N GLY A 146 -3.27 9.54 3.44
CA GLY A 146 -1.83 9.26 3.45
C GLY A 146 -1.05 10.22 4.35
N MET A 147 -1.36 11.52 4.29
CA MET A 147 -0.75 12.54 5.16
C MET A 147 -1.10 12.31 6.64
N LEU A 148 -2.35 11.93 6.94
CA LEU A 148 -2.77 11.62 8.31
C LEU A 148 -2.07 10.37 8.86
N LEU A 149 -1.88 9.32 8.04
CA LEU A 149 -1.12 8.13 8.45
C LEU A 149 0.36 8.46 8.66
N ALA A 150 0.96 9.28 7.81
CA ALA A 150 2.32 9.78 8.01
C ALA A 150 2.42 10.59 9.32
N LEU A 151 1.44 11.47 9.58
CA LEU A 151 1.38 12.24 10.82
C LEU A 151 1.19 11.34 12.05
N ALA A 152 0.40 10.26 11.94
CA ALA A 152 0.25 9.27 13.00
C ALA A 152 1.60 8.64 13.37
N ILE A 153 2.39 8.23 12.37
CA ILE A 153 3.69 7.58 12.57
C ILE A 153 4.72 8.58 13.11
N ILE A 154 4.86 9.73 12.47
CA ILE A 154 5.84 10.77 12.83
C ILE A 154 5.49 11.36 14.19
N GLY A 155 4.24 11.74 14.41
CA GLY A 155 3.77 12.32 15.66
C GLY A 155 3.90 11.37 16.84
N LEU A 156 3.56 10.08 16.65
CA LEU A 156 3.80 9.05 17.66
C LEU A 156 5.29 8.92 17.96
N HIS A 157 6.13 8.77 16.93
CA HIS A 157 7.56 8.51 17.13
C HIS A 157 8.22 9.65 17.88
N PHE A 158 8.07 10.90 17.45
CA PHE A 158 8.75 12.03 18.11
C PHE A 158 8.18 12.33 19.49
N SER A 159 6.87 12.22 19.71
CA SER A 159 6.31 12.38 21.05
C SER A 159 6.67 11.21 21.98
N GLY A 160 6.74 9.98 21.47
CA GLY A 160 7.22 8.82 22.20
C GLY A 160 8.71 8.92 22.56
N MET A 161 9.53 9.43 21.66
CA MET A 161 10.95 9.71 21.93
C MET A 161 11.14 10.83 22.98
N ALA A 162 10.28 11.84 22.97
CA ALA A 162 10.28 12.89 24.00
C ALA A 162 9.90 12.35 25.39
N ALA A 163 9.16 11.22 25.44
CA ALA A 163 8.86 10.54 26.70
C ALA A 163 10.06 9.78 27.28
N PHE A 164 11.04 9.43 26.44
CA PHE A 164 12.15 8.56 26.77
C PHE A 164 13.38 9.38 27.18
N SER A 165 13.86 9.21 28.39
CA SER A 165 15.10 9.83 28.85
C SER A 165 16.05 8.81 29.47
N VAL A 166 17.33 8.96 29.14
CA VAL A 166 18.41 8.07 29.57
C VAL A 166 19.42 8.86 30.41
N THR A 167 19.71 8.36 31.60
CA THR A 167 20.82 8.86 32.41
C THR A 167 21.93 7.81 32.44
N ALA A 168 23.07 8.14 31.81
CA ALA A 168 24.21 7.23 31.76
C ALA A 168 24.78 6.98 33.17
N MET A 169 25.15 5.73 33.47
CA MET A 169 25.90 5.40 34.66
C MET A 169 27.41 5.64 34.42
N ALA A 170 28.09 6.24 35.37
CA ALA A 170 29.53 6.47 35.30
C ALA A 170 30.31 5.15 35.29
N GLY A 171 31.20 4.96 34.31
CA GLY A 171 32.16 3.86 34.30
C GLY A 171 32.04 2.80 33.21
N TYR A 172 31.13 2.94 32.26
CA TYR A 172 30.99 2.01 31.14
C TYR A 172 31.79 2.43 29.91
N SER A 173 32.43 1.46 29.24
CA SER A 173 33.15 1.63 27.96
C SER A 173 32.18 1.74 26.79
N GLN A 174 32.47 2.60 25.84
CA GLN A 174 31.63 2.90 24.67
C GLN A 174 31.62 1.80 23.57
N ASN A 175 31.58 0.54 23.89
CA ASN A 175 31.49 -0.51 22.90
C ASN A 175 30.02 -0.89 22.68
N GLY A 176 29.34 -0.17 21.77
CA GLY A 176 28.03 -0.59 21.26
C GLY A 176 28.17 -1.83 20.38
N ASP A 177 27.08 -2.59 20.26
CA ASP A 177 26.98 -3.79 19.41
C ASP A 177 26.87 -3.40 17.93
N SER A 178 28.03 -3.10 17.31
CA SER A 178 28.09 -2.68 15.91
C SER A 178 27.49 -3.71 14.93
N ASP A 179 27.61 -5.00 15.25
CA ASP A 179 27.16 -6.09 14.39
C ASP A 179 25.63 -6.19 14.40
N ALA A 180 24.98 -6.01 15.54
CA ALA A 180 23.53 -5.97 15.66
C ALA A 180 22.93 -4.77 14.90
N PHE A 181 23.57 -3.58 14.99
CA PHE A 181 23.15 -2.42 14.21
C PHE A 181 23.35 -2.59 12.70
N ALA A 182 24.44 -3.22 12.27
CA ALA A 182 24.68 -3.54 10.86
C ALA A 182 23.63 -4.55 10.34
N ALA A 183 23.30 -5.58 11.12
CA ALA A 183 22.27 -6.55 10.80
C ALA A 183 20.88 -5.90 10.70
N LEU A 184 20.55 -4.98 11.62
CA LEU A 184 19.33 -4.20 11.58
C LEU A 184 19.24 -3.33 10.31
N ALA A 185 20.31 -2.61 9.98
CA ALA A 185 20.37 -1.78 8.77
C ALA A 185 20.20 -2.62 7.51
N ALA A 186 20.81 -3.81 7.43
CA ALA A 186 20.62 -4.75 6.33
C ALA A 186 19.18 -5.26 6.25
N ALA A 187 18.55 -5.60 7.38
CA ALA A 187 17.16 -6.03 7.44
C ALA A 187 16.20 -4.92 6.95
N ILE A 188 16.42 -3.68 7.38
CA ILE A 188 15.66 -2.51 6.91
C ILE A 188 15.84 -2.32 5.40
N GLY A 189 17.06 -2.41 4.89
CA GLY A 189 17.36 -2.32 3.46
C GLY A 189 16.63 -3.41 2.65
N MET A 190 16.61 -4.63 3.14
CA MET A 190 15.86 -5.73 2.52
C MET A 190 14.34 -5.47 2.50
N VAL A 191 13.79 -5.02 3.60
CA VAL A 191 12.37 -4.65 3.70
C VAL A 191 12.03 -3.52 2.72
N ALA A 192 12.88 -2.49 2.62
CA ALA A 192 12.69 -1.40 1.67
C ALA A 192 12.69 -1.90 0.20
N LEU A 193 13.62 -2.79 -0.15
CA LEU A 193 13.68 -3.41 -1.48
C LEU A 193 12.43 -4.24 -1.78
N LEU A 194 11.92 -5.01 -0.81
CA LEU A 194 10.69 -5.78 -0.95
C LEU A 194 9.47 -4.88 -1.17
N ILE A 195 9.37 -3.76 -0.43
CA ILE A 195 8.27 -2.79 -0.59
C ILE A 195 8.32 -2.15 -1.98
N VAL A 196 9.49 -1.69 -2.41
CA VAL A 196 9.68 -1.08 -3.75
C VAL A 196 9.41 -2.12 -4.84
N GLY A 197 9.94 -3.33 -4.71
CA GLY A 197 9.71 -4.43 -5.65
C GLY A 197 8.23 -4.80 -5.78
N THR A 198 7.52 -4.88 -4.66
CA THR A 198 6.07 -5.11 -4.64
C THR A 198 5.30 -3.97 -5.32
N GLY A 199 5.69 -2.72 -5.05
CA GLY A 199 5.08 -1.55 -5.69
C GLY A 199 5.27 -1.53 -7.21
N ILE A 200 6.48 -1.79 -7.67
CA ILE A 200 6.81 -1.89 -9.12
C ILE A 200 6.03 -3.05 -9.76
N SER A 201 6.03 -4.22 -9.14
CA SER A 201 5.32 -5.39 -9.64
C SER A 201 3.82 -5.12 -9.79
N THR A 202 3.20 -4.52 -8.77
CA THR A 202 1.78 -4.14 -8.81
C THR A 202 1.49 -3.15 -9.94
N TYR A 203 2.34 -2.13 -10.09
CA TYR A 203 2.22 -1.14 -11.17
C TYR A 203 2.30 -1.78 -12.56
N LEU A 204 3.27 -2.68 -12.77
CA LEU A 204 3.45 -3.36 -14.07
C LEU A 204 2.26 -4.27 -14.40
N VAL A 205 1.72 -5.01 -13.41
CA VAL A 205 0.53 -5.84 -13.58
C VAL A 205 -0.70 -5.00 -13.92
N GLU A 206 -0.92 -3.89 -13.22
CA GLU A 206 -2.03 -2.98 -13.50
C GLU A 206 -1.94 -2.36 -14.90
N ARG A 207 -0.75 -1.92 -15.29
CA ARG A 207 -0.51 -1.34 -16.63
C ARG A 207 -0.80 -2.35 -17.74
N LYS A 208 -0.35 -3.61 -17.55
CA LYS A 208 -0.62 -4.68 -18.51
C LYS A 208 -2.10 -4.98 -18.60
N ALA A 209 -2.80 -5.13 -17.48
CA ALA A 209 -4.23 -5.40 -17.45
C ALA A 209 -5.06 -4.27 -18.10
N SER A 210 -4.68 -3.01 -17.90
CA SER A 210 -5.32 -1.85 -18.56
C SER A 210 -5.12 -1.90 -20.09
N SER A 211 -3.90 -2.13 -20.56
CA SER A 211 -3.58 -2.24 -21.98
C SER A 211 -4.32 -3.39 -22.66
N ASP A 212 -4.37 -4.56 -22.01
CA ASP A 212 -5.09 -5.73 -22.52
C ASP A 212 -6.61 -5.46 -22.57
N GLY A 213 -7.14 -4.73 -21.59
CA GLY A 213 -8.54 -4.29 -21.57
C GLY A 213 -8.88 -3.34 -22.72
N GLU A 214 -8.06 -2.32 -22.97
CA GLU A 214 -8.23 -1.36 -24.07
C GLU A 214 -8.17 -2.07 -25.43
N ASN A 215 -7.20 -2.96 -25.64
CA ASN A 215 -7.08 -3.75 -26.86
C ASN A 215 -8.31 -4.64 -27.09
N ARG A 216 -8.85 -5.25 -26.03
CA ARG A 216 -10.04 -6.07 -26.10
C ARG A 216 -11.29 -5.26 -26.47
N ILE A 217 -11.46 -4.08 -25.89
CA ILE A 217 -12.57 -3.17 -26.21
C ILE A 217 -12.45 -2.70 -27.67
N ALA A 218 -11.26 -2.31 -28.11
CA ALA A 218 -11.00 -1.92 -29.49
C ALA A 218 -11.31 -3.07 -30.46
N HIS A 219 -10.92 -4.31 -30.14
CA HIS A 219 -11.21 -5.48 -30.95
C HIS A 219 -12.72 -5.75 -31.06
N ILE A 220 -13.46 -5.73 -29.94
CA ILE A 220 -14.91 -5.91 -29.92
C ILE A 220 -15.63 -4.79 -30.74
N ALA A 221 -15.12 -3.56 -30.67
CA ALA A 221 -15.70 -2.43 -31.41
C ALA A 221 -15.52 -2.54 -32.92
N MET A 222 -14.52 -3.32 -33.39
CA MET A 222 -14.13 -3.42 -34.81
C MET A 222 -14.46 -4.78 -35.44
N HIS A 223 -14.80 -5.81 -34.64
CA HIS A 223 -15.08 -7.17 -35.14
C HIS A 223 -16.48 -7.64 -34.75
N ASP A 224 -17.04 -8.53 -35.56
CA ASP A 224 -18.30 -9.21 -35.30
C ASP A 224 -18.11 -10.32 -34.26
N ALA A 225 -18.96 -10.34 -33.24
CA ALA A 225 -18.82 -11.24 -32.08
C ALA A 225 -19.01 -12.75 -32.43
N LEU A 226 -19.71 -13.07 -33.54
CA LEU A 226 -20.00 -14.43 -33.92
C LEU A 226 -18.90 -14.99 -34.85
N THR A 227 -18.50 -14.20 -35.84
CA THR A 227 -17.59 -14.63 -36.91
C THR A 227 -16.15 -14.21 -36.72
N ASN A 228 -15.90 -13.29 -35.80
CA ASN A 228 -14.61 -12.63 -35.54
C ASN A 228 -14.03 -11.91 -36.79
N LEU A 229 -14.85 -11.66 -37.81
CA LEU A 229 -14.46 -10.86 -38.96
C LEU A 229 -14.63 -9.37 -38.68
N ALA A 230 -13.99 -8.53 -39.52
CA ALA A 230 -14.19 -7.10 -39.50
C ALA A 230 -15.68 -6.75 -39.58
N ASN A 231 -16.19 -5.98 -38.66
CA ASN A 231 -17.57 -5.52 -38.67
C ASN A 231 -17.75 -4.34 -39.65
N ARG A 232 -18.99 -3.89 -39.83
CA ARG A 232 -19.32 -2.78 -40.74
C ARG A 232 -18.50 -1.51 -40.44
N ARG A 233 -18.20 -1.25 -39.17
CA ARG A 233 -17.45 -0.06 -38.76
C ARG A 233 -16.01 -0.15 -39.26
N GLN A 234 -15.31 -1.24 -38.97
CA GLN A 234 -13.93 -1.46 -39.42
C GLN A 234 -13.84 -1.46 -40.97
N PHE A 235 -14.81 -2.09 -41.63
CA PHE A 235 -14.90 -2.05 -43.09
C PHE A 235 -15.03 -0.61 -43.63
N THR A 236 -15.92 0.20 -43.04
CA THR A 236 -16.13 1.58 -43.50
C THR A 236 -14.89 2.45 -43.27
N GLU A 237 -14.21 2.28 -42.16
CA GLU A 237 -12.96 3.00 -41.85
C GLU A 237 -11.84 2.59 -42.84
N ALA A 238 -11.67 1.30 -43.10
CA ALA A 238 -10.68 0.80 -44.05
C ALA A 238 -10.97 1.32 -45.47
N LEU A 239 -12.24 1.26 -45.93
CA LEU A 239 -12.65 1.76 -47.26
C LEU A 239 -12.39 3.27 -47.40
N ALA A 240 -12.69 4.06 -46.36
CA ALA A 240 -12.41 5.49 -46.38
C ALA A 240 -10.89 5.76 -46.45
N GLY A 241 -10.07 4.96 -45.74
CA GLY A 241 -8.61 5.05 -45.82
C GLY A 241 -8.08 4.79 -47.25
N GLU A 242 -8.57 3.72 -47.90
CA GLU A 242 -8.15 3.38 -49.27
C GLU A 242 -8.62 4.44 -50.30
N CYS A 243 -9.84 4.97 -50.17
CA CYS A 243 -10.32 6.07 -51.02
C CYS A 243 -9.41 7.33 -50.87
N ASN A 244 -9.06 7.72 -49.64
CA ASN A 244 -8.15 8.86 -49.41
C ASN A 244 -6.75 8.60 -49.98
N ALA A 245 -6.28 7.35 -49.95
CA ALA A 245 -4.97 6.99 -50.50
C ALA A 245 -4.95 7.16 -52.02
N ILE A 246 -6.05 6.79 -52.74
CA ILE A 246 -6.18 7.00 -54.19
C ILE A 246 -6.13 8.49 -54.55
N ASP A 247 -6.85 9.33 -53.80
CA ASP A 247 -6.87 10.79 -53.98
C ASP A 247 -5.46 11.42 -53.84
N SER A 248 -4.60 10.72 -53.10
CA SER A 248 -3.18 11.11 -52.85
C SER A 248 -2.19 10.43 -53.82
N GLY A 249 -2.64 9.75 -54.88
CA GLY A 249 -1.83 9.08 -55.89
C GLY A 249 -1.47 7.63 -55.56
N GLY A 250 -2.23 6.97 -54.69
CA GLY A 250 -2.09 5.56 -54.34
C GLY A 250 -2.59 4.61 -55.45
N GLN A 251 -2.37 3.31 -55.21
CA GLN A 251 -2.79 2.26 -56.14
C GLN A 251 -4.34 2.07 -56.17
N PRO A 252 -4.96 1.84 -57.35
CA PRO A 252 -6.40 1.52 -57.42
C PRO A 252 -6.69 0.16 -56.74
N PHE A 253 -7.84 0.07 -56.07
CA PHE A 253 -8.34 -1.17 -55.51
C PHE A 253 -9.71 -1.54 -56.05
N ALA A 254 -10.15 -2.79 -55.89
CA ALA A 254 -11.48 -3.26 -56.24
C ALA A 254 -12.22 -3.70 -54.96
N LEU A 255 -13.49 -3.33 -54.88
CA LEU A 255 -14.39 -3.76 -53.81
C LEU A 255 -15.34 -4.84 -54.37
N MET A 256 -15.40 -5.99 -53.67
CA MET A 256 -16.34 -7.07 -53.99
C MET A 256 -17.39 -7.16 -52.87
N LEU A 257 -18.66 -7.10 -53.23
CA LEU A 257 -19.78 -7.37 -52.33
C LEU A 257 -20.34 -8.75 -52.68
N VAL A 258 -20.45 -9.63 -51.69
CA VAL A 258 -21.01 -10.98 -51.83
C VAL A 258 -22.25 -11.09 -50.96
N ASP A 259 -23.35 -11.59 -51.53
CA ASP A 259 -24.62 -11.84 -50.84
C ASP A 259 -25.10 -13.26 -51.09
N LEU A 260 -25.86 -13.83 -50.18
CA LEU A 260 -26.43 -15.17 -50.29
C LEU A 260 -27.89 -15.07 -50.76
N ASP A 261 -28.14 -15.54 -51.96
CA ASP A 261 -29.49 -15.59 -52.52
C ASP A 261 -30.39 -16.50 -51.67
N ARG A 262 -31.59 -15.99 -51.33
CA ARG A 262 -32.65 -16.73 -50.62
C ARG A 262 -32.20 -17.31 -49.25
N PHE A 263 -31.28 -16.65 -48.57
CA PHE A 263 -30.81 -17.10 -47.24
C PHE A 263 -31.91 -17.04 -46.17
N LYS A 264 -32.81 -16.06 -46.25
CA LYS A 264 -33.85 -15.86 -45.22
C LYS A 264 -34.75 -17.09 -44.99
N PRO A 265 -35.26 -17.82 -46.01
CA PRO A 265 -36.06 -19.02 -45.77
C PRO A 265 -35.30 -20.21 -45.18
N ILE A 266 -33.97 -20.16 -45.15
CA ILE A 266 -33.12 -21.21 -44.58
C ILE A 266 -32.80 -20.88 -43.12
N ASN A 267 -32.80 -19.58 -42.77
CA ASN A 267 -32.44 -19.08 -41.44
C ASN A 267 -33.67 -18.94 -40.50
N ASP A 268 -34.88 -18.77 -41.06
CA ASP A 268 -36.15 -18.76 -40.33
C ASP A 268 -36.64 -20.21 -40.08
#